data_bb37c55b08c2b4b9d84d80fbc97679f5
#
_entry.id   bb37c55b08c2b4b9d84d80fbc97679f5
#
_cell.length_a   1.000
_cell.length_b   1.000
_cell.length_c   1.000
_cell.angle_alpha   90.00
_cell.angle_beta   90.00
_cell.angle_gamma   90.00
#
_symmetry.space_group_name_H-M   'P 1'
#
loop_
_entity.id
_entity.type
_entity.pdbx_description
1 polymer ?
#
loop_
_entity_poly.entity_id
_entity_poly.type
_entity_poly.pdbx_seq_one_letter_code
_entity_poly.pdbx_strand_id
1 'polypeptide(L)'
;AFAMCFIFFIAFGGYNIYFTPTSIISIDINPSIEIGINRLNKVISVEGYNEDGVDFANSLDILYDDYEDAIDEVLQSDTIRTCLAKDEFLSVAVVEIDGTQSEDILQYVSNCTSGHKNAYCYGLSSDDASSAHSLGLSYGKYNIYQELHSCGSHITPEEASEMTMKELRQMLYDLDPESENASSQNYSCDNYSSE
;
A
#
# COMPACT_ATOMS: atom_id res chain seq x y z
N ALA A 1 34.00 8.04 30.12
CA ALA A 1 32.74 8.75 29.91
C ALA A 1 32.42 8.95 28.42
N PHE A 2 33.36 9.49 27.61
CA PHE A 2 33.13 9.77 26.17
C PHE A 2 32.83 8.50 25.35
N ALA A 3 33.51 7.39 25.57
CA ALA A 3 33.29 6.14 24.85
C ALA A 3 31.84 5.56 25.11
N MET A 4 31.37 5.68 26.34
CA MET A 4 30.00 5.23 26.68
C MET A 4 28.93 6.10 26.02
N CYS A 5 29.12 7.41 25.97
CA CYS A 5 28.22 8.30 25.24
C CYS A 5 28.20 8.01 23.73
N PHE A 6 29.37 7.74 23.15
CA PHE A 6 29.47 7.39 21.72
C PHE A 6 28.78 6.07 21.38
N ILE A 7 28.94 5.04 22.20
CA ILE A 7 28.23 3.75 22.04
C ILE A 7 26.71 3.96 22.15
N PHE A 8 26.28 4.79 23.11
CA PHE A 8 24.84 5.08 23.29
C PHE A 8 24.26 5.83 22.09
N PHE A 9 25.01 6.79 21.51
CA PHE A 9 24.59 7.51 20.32
C PHE A 9 24.48 6.58 19.09
N ILE A 10 25.43 5.67 18.89
CA ILE A 10 25.40 4.69 17.80
C ILE A 10 24.24 3.72 18.01
N ALA A 11 24.05 3.20 19.22
CA ALA A 11 22.98 2.24 19.50
C ALA A 11 21.58 2.88 19.34
N PHE A 12 21.38 4.08 19.88
CA PHE A 12 20.10 4.79 19.80
C PHE A 12 19.84 5.32 18.40
N GLY A 13 20.84 5.91 17.74
CA GLY A 13 20.73 6.38 16.36
C GLY A 13 20.52 5.24 15.37
N GLY A 14 21.28 4.14 15.52
CA GLY A 14 21.12 2.95 14.69
C GLY A 14 19.77 2.27 14.88
N TYR A 15 19.27 2.21 16.11
CA TYR A 15 17.93 1.69 16.41
C TYR A 15 16.85 2.50 15.69
N ASN A 16 16.86 3.82 15.79
CA ASN A 16 15.87 4.67 15.11
C ASN A 16 15.93 4.52 13.59
N ILE A 17 17.14 4.51 12.99
CA ILE A 17 17.31 4.35 11.54
C ILE A 17 16.76 2.98 11.09
N TYR A 18 16.97 1.94 11.87
CA TYR A 18 16.56 0.57 11.49
C TYR A 18 15.07 0.32 11.69
N PHE A 19 14.46 0.83 12.79
CA PHE A 19 13.08 0.53 13.18
C PHE A 19 12.07 1.65 12.86
N THR A 20 12.47 2.66 12.08
CA THR A 20 11.54 3.69 11.61
C THR A 20 11.22 3.45 10.14
N PRO A 21 9.95 3.28 9.77
CA PRO A 21 9.58 3.12 8.37
C PRO A 21 9.81 4.43 7.61
N THR A 22 10.31 4.33 6.40
CA THR A 22 10.45 5.43 5.44
C THR A 22 9.45 5.32 4.29
N SER A 23 8.90 4.12 4.09
CA SER A 23 7.81 3.86 3.17
C SER A 23 6.89 2.79 3.72
N ILE A 24 5.62 2.79 3.31
CA ILE A 24 4.65 1.72 3.59
C ILE A 24 4.12 1.20 2.27
N ILE A 25 4.05 -0.13 2.14
CA ILE A 25 3.37 -0.79 1.03
C ILE A 25 2.05 -1.33 1.57
N SER A 26 0.93 -0.85 1.06
CA SER A 26 -0.39 -1.38 1.38
C SER A 26 -0.88 -2.26 0.25
N ILE A 27 -1.33 -3.45 0.58
CA ILE A 27 -1.88 -4.43 -0.36
C ILE A 27 -3.32 -4.69 0.03
N ASP A 28 -4.24 -4.22 -0.81
CA ASP A 28 -5.67 -4.32 -0.63
C ASP A 28 -6.30 -5.22 -1.70
N ILE A 29 -6.76 -6.38 -1.31
CA ILE A 29 -7.49 -7.31 -2.18
C ILE A 29 -8.63 -8.00 -1.40
N ASN A 30 -8.55 -8.09 -0.11
CA ASN A 30 -9.23 -8.94 0.85
C ASN A 30 -8.57 -10.34 0.90
N PRO A 31 -7.47 -10.46 1.67
CA PRO A 31 -7.08 -9.63 2.85
C PRO A 31 -6.43 -8.28 2.53
N SER A 32 -6.42 -7.37 3.51
CA SER A 32 -5.71 -6.08 3.45
C SER A 32 -4.58 -6.05 4.48
N ILE A 33 -3.35 -5.80 4.01
CA ILE A 33 -2.14 -5.73 4.85
C ILE A 33 -1.31 -4.48 4.53
N GLU A 34 -0.55 -4.02 5.52
CA GLU A 34 0.43 -2.94 5.41
C GLU A 34 1.81 -3.44 5.82
N ILE A 35 2.81 -3.15 4.99
CA ILE A 35 4.20 -3.57 5.16
C ILE A 35 5.06 -2.32 5.30
N GLY A 36 5.65 -2.13 6.47
CA GLY A 36 6.56 -1.02 6.74
C GLY A 36 7.98 -1.34 6.28
N ILE A 37 8.55 -0.45 5.46
CA ILE A 37 9.90 -0.57 4.91
C ILE A 37 10.79 0.51 5.49
N ASN A 38 11.96 0.13 6.00
CA ASN A 38 12.94 1.07 6.52
C ASN A 38 13.89 1.60 5.43
N ARG A 39 14.72 2.57 5.80
CA ARG A 39 15.71 3.20 4.92
C ARG A 39 16.76 2.23 4.33
N LEU A 40 16.87 1.01 4.85
CA LEU A 40 17.77 -0.04 4.39
C LEU A 40 17.06 -1.08 3.52
N ASN A 41 15.89 -0.76 2.98
CA ASN A 41 15.06 -1.64 2.15
C ASN A 41 14.55 -2.91 2.89
N LYS A 42 14.52 -2.88 4.23
CA LYS A 42 14.08 -4.03 5.02
C LYS A 42 12.66 -3.87 5.51
N VAL A 43 11.90 -4.95 5.46
CA VAL A 43 10.61 -5.07 6.11
C VAL A 43 10.79 -5.00 7.63
N ILE A 44 10.14 -4.06 8.28
CA ILE A 44 10.22 -3.88 9.75
C ILE A 44 8.88 -4.02 10.46
N SER A 45 7.80 -4.02 9.72
CA SER A 45 6.46 -4.34 10.23
C SER A 45 5.60 -4.97 9.15
N VAL A 46 4.69 -5.85 9.56
CA VAL A 46 3.63 -6.42 8.73
C VAL A 46 2.37 -6.39 9.57
N GLU A 47 1.39 -5.61 9.16
CA GLU A 47 0.17 -5.38 9.92
C GLU A 47 -1.06 -5.69 9.06
N GLY A 48 -2.06 -6.37 9.62
CA GLY A 48 -3.34 -6.60 8.98
C GLY A 48 -4.29 -5.44 9.24
N TYR A 49 -4.94 -4.93 8.19
CA TYR A 49 -5.88 -3.82 8.31
C TYR A 49 -7.33 -4.30 8.56
N ASN A 50 -7.67 -5.51 8.16
CA ASN A 50 -8.94 -6.18 8.43
C ASN A 50 -8.70 -7.55 9.07
N GLU A 51 -9.78 -8.25 9.47
CA GLU A 51 -9.68 -9.54 10.16
C GLU A 51 -8.93 -10.59 9.32
N ASP A 52 -9.27 -10.73 8.04
CA ASP A 52 -8.57 -11.63 7.10
C ASP A 52 -7.11 -11.20 6.90
N GLY A 53 -6.84 -9.88 6.91
CA GLY A 53 -5.50 -9.29 6.81
C GLY A 53 -4.62 -9.61 8.02
N VAL A 54 -5.19 -9.61 9.23
CA VAL A 54 -4.47 -10.00 10.45
C VAL A 54 -4.02 -11.46 10.36
N ASP A 55 -4.91 -12.35 9.94
CA ASP A 55 -4.58 -13.77 9.79
C ASP A 55 -3.54 -13.98 8.70
N PHE A 56 -3.67 -13.26 7.58
CA PHE A 56 -2.71 -13.32 6.49
C PHE A 56 -1.34 -12.77 6.90
N ALA A 57 -1.28 -11.59 7.52
CA ALA A 57 -0.03 -10.99 8.02
C ALA A 57 0.71 -11.94 8.97
N ASN A 58 -0.02 -12.60 9.88
CA ASN A 58 0.55 -13.57 10.80
C ASN A 58 1.05 -14.86 10.12
N SER A 59 0.64 -15.15 8.90
CA SER A 59 1.08 -16.32 8.14
C SER A 59 2.35 -16.09 7.33
N LEU A 60 2.78 -14.82 7.16
CA LEU A 60 3.95 -14.43 6.40
C LEU A 60 5.21 -14.43 7.28
N ASP A 61 6.32 -14.91 6.74
CA ASP A 61 7.64 -14.90 7.41
C ASP A 61 8.61 -13.98 6.66
N ILE A 62 8.18 -12.73 6.44
CA ILE A 62 8.90 -11.73 5.63
C ILE A 62 9.57 -10.63 6.48
N LEU A 63 9.47 -10.73 7.81
CA LEU A 63 10.03 -9.71 8.69
C LEU A 63 11.57 -9.71 8.61
N TYR A 64 12.14 -8.55 8.31
CA TYR A 64 13.58 -8.29 8.10
C TYR A 64 14.14 -8.73 6.74
N ASP A 65 13.31 -9.23 5.84
CA ASP A 65 13.70 -9.48 4.46
C ASP A 65 13.83 -8.18 3.65
N ASP A 66 14.47 -8.25 2.49
CA ASP A 66 14.39 -7.16 1.52
C ASP A 66 12.97 -7.03 1.00
N TYR A 67 12.53 -5.79 0.77
CA TYR A 67 11.14 -5.56 0.32
C TYR A 67 10.82 -6.26 -1.01
N GLU A 68 11.82 -6.42 -1.89
CA GLU A 68 11.64 -7.11 -3.17
C GLU A 68 11.28 -8.58 -2.95
N ASP A 69 12.06 -9.28 -2.11
CA ASP A 69 11.81 -10.68 -1.76
C ASP A 69 10.46 -10.84 -1.05
N ALA A 70 10.17 -9.92 -0.13
CA ALA A 70 8.91 -9.90 0.63
C ALA A 70 7.69 -9.70 -0.28
N ILE A 71 7.75 -8.76 -1.23
CA ILE A 71 6.65 -8.52 -2.19
C ILE A 71 6.45 -9.72 -3.09
N ASP A 72 7.53 -10.34 -3.56
CA ASP A 72 7.45 -11.54 -4.38
C ASP A 72 6.77 -12.69 -3.60
N GLU A 73 7.14 -12.91 -2.33
CA GLU A 73 6.51 -13.91 -1.48
C GLU A 73 5.01 -13.64 -1.27
N VAL A 74 4.65 -12.39 -0.96
CA VAL A 74 3.25 -11.99 -0.76
C VAL A 74 2.43 -12.21 -2.03
N LEU A 75 2.89 -11.72 -3.19
CA LEU A 75 2.17 -11.85 -4.46
C LEU A 75 2.07 -13.30 -4.95
N GLN A 76 3.06 -14.14 -4.61
CA GLN A 76 3.07 -15.56 -4.95
C GLN A 76 2.33 -16.44 -3.93
N SER A 77 1.88 -15.89 -2.81
CA SER A 77 1.14 -16.63 -1.78
C SER A 77 -0.15 -17.24 -2.36
N ASP A 78 -0.56 -18.37 -1.84
CA ASP A 78 -1.80 -19.05 -2.25
C ASP A 78 -3.03 -18.16 -2.01
N THR A 79 -2.99 -17.32 -0.98
CA THR A 79 -4.05 -16.36 -0.64
C THR A 79 -4.24 -15.35 -1.75
N ILE A 80 -3.21 -14.59 -2.10
CA ILE A 80 -3.28 -13.57 -3.16
C ILE A 80 -3.59 -14.19 -4.52
N ARG A 81 -2.93 -15.30 -4.88
CA ARG A 81 -3.18 -16.01 -6.14
C ARG A 81 -4.63 -16.50 -6.25
N THR A 82 -5.22 -16.98 -5.16
CA THR A 82 -6.62 -17.42 -5.14
C THR A 82 -7.57 -16.24 -5.34
N CYS A 83 -7.31 -15.10 -4.76
CA CYS A 83 -8.12 -13.89 -4.95
C CYS A 83 -8.02 -13.38 -6.40
N LEU A 84 -6.83 -13.29 -6.95
CA LEU A 84 -6.62 -12.90 -8.35
C LEU A 84 -7.27 -13.87 -9.34
N ALA A 85 -7.28 -15.17 -9.03
CA ALA A 85 -7.98 -16.18 -9.87
C ALA A 85 -9.50 -16.05 -9.84
N LYS A 86 -10.07 -15.35 -8.85
CA LYS A 86 -11.50 -15.03 -8.74
C LYS A 86 -11.87 -13.66 -9.34
N ASP A 87 -10.96 -13.05 -10.10
CA ASP A 87 -11.13 -11.70 -10.64
C ASP A 87 -11.38 -10.62 -9.55
N GLU A 88 -10.75 -10.79 -8.35
CA GLU A 88 -10.74 -9.75 -7.35
C GLU A 88 -9.79 -8.61 -7.78
N PHE A 89 -10.08 -7.40 -7.31
CA PHE A 89 -9.25 -6.23 -7.59
C PHE A 89 -8.12 -6.13 -6.55
N LEU A 90 -6.89 -6.15 -7.04
CA LEU A 90 -5.68 -5.90 -6.25
C LEU A 90 -5.33 -4.42 -6.33
N SER A 91 -5.32 -3.74 -5.21
CA SER A 91 -4.82 -2.38 -5.09
C SER A 91 -3.53 -2.39 -4.28
N VAL A 92 -2.48 -1.82 -4.82
CA VAL A 92 -1.21 -1.66 -4.10
C VAL A 92 -0.87 -0.18 -4.04
N ALA A 93 -0.88 0.38 -2.83
CA ALA A 93 -0.45 1.75 -2.58
C ALA A 93 0.96 1.75 -1.99
N VAL A 94 1.82 2.64 -2.47
CA VAL A 94 3.13 2.90 -1.87
C VAL A 94 3.10 4.30 -1.26
N VAL A 95 3.17 4.36 0.07
CA VAL A 95 3.14 5.60 0.83
C VAL A 95 4.57 6.07 1.06
N GLU A 96 4.86 7.32 0.69
CA GLU A 96 6.10 7.99 1.04
C GLU A 96 5.97 8.65 2.41
N ILE A 97 6.88 8.29 3.34
CA ILE A 97 6.97 8.89 4.66
C ILE A 97 8.19 9.81 4.74
N ASP A 98 9.38 9.32 4.33
CA ASP A 98 10.64 10.06 4.39
C ASP A 98 11.64 9.54 3.34
N GLY A 99 11.92 10.34 2.34
CA GLY A 99 12.92 10.04 1.30
C GLY A 99 12.31 9.73 -0.07
N THR A 100 13.14 9.30 -1.01
CA THR A 100 12.77 9.03 -2.42
C THR A 100 12.63 7.53 -2.71
N GLN A 101 12.69 6.67 -1.70
CA GLN A 101 12.67 5.21 -1.82
C GLN A 101 11.33 4.70 -2.37
N SER A 102 10.25 5.42 -2.11
CA SER A 102 8.89 5.06 -2.54
C SER A 102 8.74 4.95 -4.06
N GLU A 103 9.50 5.73 -4.83
CA GLU A 103 9.48 5.65 -6.31
C GLU A 103 10.05 4.31 -6.80
N ASP A 104 11.19 3.87 -6.27
CA ASP A 104 11.81 2.59 -6.62
C ASP A 104 10.90 1.41 -6.23
N ILE A 105 10.31 1.49 -5.04
CA ILE A 105 9.34 0.50 -4.54
C ILE A 105 8.11 0.44 -5.46
N LEU A 106 7.54 1.59 -5.81
CA LEU A 106 6.36 1.68 -6.69
C LEU A 106 6.66 1.09 -8.07
N GLN A 107 7.83 1.39 -8.63
CA GLN A 107 8.26 0.84 -9.91
C GLN A 107 8.40 -0.69 -9.84
N TYR A 108 9.01 -1.21 -8.77
CA TYR A 108 9.16 -2.66 -8.57
C TYR A 108 7.80 -3.35 -8.50
N VAL A 109 6.90 -2.88 -7.62
CA VAL A 109 5.56 -3.45 -7.43
C VAL A 109 4.74 -3.38 -8.70
N SER A 110 4.79 -2.26 -9.43
CA SER A 110 4.11 -2.10 -10.72
C SER A 110 4.58 -3.11 -11.75
N ASN A 111 5.88 -3.40 -11.78
CA ASN A 111 6.43 -4.43 -12.67
C ASN A 111 5.94 -5.83 -12.30
N CYS A 112 5.94 -6.18 -11.01
CA CYS A 112 5.48 -7.48 -10.51
C CYS A 112 3.99 -7.72 -10.78
N THR A 113 3.18 -6.66 -10.76
CA THR A 113 1.72 -6.74 -10.94
C THR A 113 1.25 -6.51 -12.38
N SER A 114 2.12 -6.08 -13.28
CA SER A 114 1.79 -5.69 -14.68
C SER A 114 1.10 -6.78 -15.51
N GLY A 115 1.25 -8.04 -15.14
CA GLY A 115 0.58 -9.19 -15.79
C GLY A 115 -0.89 -9.40 -15.37
N HIS A 116 -1.37 -8.67 -14.35
CA HIS A 116 -2.71 -8.82 -13.79
C HIS A 116 -3.61 -7.65 -14.20
N LYS A 117 -4.68 -7.93 -14.95
CA LYS A 117 -5.59 -6.90 -15.48
C LYS A 117 -6.30 -6.08 -14.39
N ASN A 118 -6.51 -6.70 -13.23
CA ASN A 118 -7.23 -6.11 -12.11
C ASN A 118 -6.27 -5.65 -10.99
N ALA A 119 -5.00 -5.39 -11.31
CA ALA A 119 -4.02 -4.86 -10.37
C ALA A 119 -3.75 -3.39 -10.64
N TYR A 120 -3.83 -2.58 -9.59
CA TYR A 120 -3.64 -1.13 -9.62
C TYR A 120 -2.57 -0.75 -8.62
N CYS A 121 -1.52 -0.07 -9.10
CA CYS A 121 -0.41 0.42 -8.26
C CYS A 121 -0.34 1.93 -8.33
N TYR A 122 -0.17 2.60 -7.19
CA TYR A 122 -0.09 4.06 -7.12
C TYR A 122 0.71 4.51 -5.91
N GLY A 123 1.29 5.70 -6.02
CA GLY A 123 1.93 6.40 -4.92
C GLY A 123 0.90 7.18 -4.09
N LEU A 124 1.12 7.29 -2.80
CA LEU A 124 0.28 8.05 -1.88
C LEU A 124 1.16 8.92 -0.98
N SER A 125 0.74 10.16 -0.76
CA SER A 125 1.44 11.04 0.18
C SER A 125 1.17 10.63 1.63
N SER A 126 2.06 11.01 2.55
CA SER A 126 1.85 10.77 3.99
C SER A 126 0.60 11.48 4.54
N ASP A 127 0.22 12.61 3.95
CA ASP A 127 -0.97 13.37 4.35
C ASP A 127 -2.26 12.64 3.94
N ASP A 128 -2.30 12.07 2.71
CA ASP A 128 -3.40 11.24 2.24
C ASP A 128 -3.52 9.94 3.04
N ALA A 129 -2.39 9.30 3.36
CA ALA A 129 -2.35 8.12 4.21
C ALA A 129 -2.92 8.40 5.60
N SER A 130 -2.54 9.53 6.21
CA SER A 130 -3.08 9.97 7.49
C SER A 130 -4.59 10.25 7.41
N SER A 131 -5.04 10.79 6.29
CA SER A 131 -6.46 11.03 6.01
C SER A 131 -7.24 9.73 5.88
N ALA A 132 -6.71 8.73 5.15
CA ALA A 132 -7.30 7.41 5.02
C ALA A 132 -7.53 6.76 6.39
N HIS A 133 -6.49 6.70 7.22
CA HIS A 133 -6.57 6.12 8.57
C HIS A 133 -7.55 6.88 9.48
N SER A 134 -7.61 8.22 9.38
CA SER A 134 -8.55 9.01 10.16
C SER A 134 -10.02 8.73 9.82
N LEU A 135 -10.29 8.27 8.60
CA LEU A 135 -11.60 7.86 8.10
C LEU A 135 -11.88 6.37 8.30
N GLY A 136 -10.92 5.60 8.85
CA GLY A 136 -11.04 4.15 9.04
C GLY A 136 -11.02 3.36 7.72
N LEU A 137 -10.40 3.92 6.68
CA LEU A 137 -10.28 3.30 5.37
C LEU A 137 -8.85 2.77 5.15
N SER A 138 -8.73 1.60 4.51
CA SER A 138 -7.45 1.21 3.92
C SER A 138 -7.06 2.17 2.78
N TYR A 139 -5.79 2.23 2.44
CA TYR A 139 -5.33 3.16 1.39
C TYR A 139 -6.00 2.90 0.04
N GLY A 140 -6.23 1.62 -0.31
CA GLY A 140 -6.95 1.26 -1.52
C GLY A 140 -8.39 1.77 -1.54
N LYS A 141 -9.11 1.56 -0.46
CA LYS A 141 -10.48 2.06 -0.32
C LYS A 141 -10.55 3.58 -0.30
N TYR A 142 -9.59 4.23 0.37
CA TYR A 142 -9.51 5.69 0.40
C TYR A 142 -9.34 6.29 -0.99
N ASN A 143 -8.46 5.73 -1.81
CA ASN A 143 -8.26 6.22 -3.16
C ASN A 143 -9.56 6.16 -3.99
N ILE A 144 -10.26 5.01 -3.97
CA ILE A 144 -11.54 4.87 -4.68
C ILE A 144 -12.62 5.76 -4.08
N TYR A 145 -12.63 5.92 -2.76
CA TYR A 145 -13.54 6.83 -2.07
C TYR A 145 -13.37 8.28 -2.57
N GLN A 146 -12.13 8.75 -2.73
CA GLN A 146 -11.84 10.07 -3.28
C GLN A 146 -12.28 10.18 -4.75
N GLU A 147 -12.03 9.17 -5.57
CA GLU A 147 -12.48 9.12 -6.96
C GLU A 147 -14.03 9.17 -7.04
N LEU A 148 -14.73 8.38 -6.23
CA LEU A 148 -16.19 8.39 -6.15
C LEU A 148 -16.73 9.77 -5.77
N HIS A 149 -16.12 10.44 -4.80
CA HIS A 149 -16.52 11.80 -4.43
C HIS A 149 -16.28 12.80 -5.55
N SER A 150 -15.20 12.69 -6.30
CA SER A 150 -14.92 13.55 -7.46
C SER A 150 -15.93 13.37 -8.59
N CYS A 151 -16.49 12.15 -8.72
CA CYS A 151 -17.59 11.84 -9.66
C CYS A 151 -18.97 12.19 -9.11
N GLY A 152 -19.06 12.84 -7.93
CA GLY A 152 -20.31 13.30 -7.33
C GLY A 152 -21.06 12.26 -6.49
N SER A 153 -20.43 11.17 -6.10
CA SER A 153 -20.98 10.23 -5.12
C SER A 153 -21.07 10.89 -3.74
N HIS A 154 -22.05 10.46 -2.96
CA HIS A 154 -22.24 10.87 -1.57
C HIS A 154 -22.04 9.71 -0.58
N ILE A 155 -21.31 8.67 -0.98
CA ILE A 155 -20.96 7.56 -0.09
C ILE A 155 -20.22 8.06 1.14
N THR A 156 -20.55 7.53 2.32
CA THR A 156 -19.84 7.87 3.56
C THR A 156 -18.59 6.98 3.74
N PRO A 157 -17.61 7.39 4.56
CA PRO A 157 -16.45 6.55 4.87
C PRO A 157 -16.85 5.21 5.50
N GLU A 158 -17.88 5.21 6.37
CA GLU A 158 -18.39 4.00 7.00
C GLU A 158 -18.94 3.02 5.97
N GLU A 159 -19.76 3.49 5.02
CA GLU A 159 -20.28 2.67 3.92
C GLU A 159 -19.13 2.12 3.05
N ALA A 160 -18.16 2.97 2.70
CA ALA A 160 -17.00 2.56 1.93
C ALA A 160 -16.14 1.50 2.66
N SER A 161 -16.04 1.61 4.01
CA SER A 161 -15.28 0.66 4.82
C SER A 161 -15.87 -0.76 4.80
N GLU A 162 -17.20 -0.87 4.72
CA GLU A 162 -17.94 -2.14 4.70
C GLU A 162 -17.97 -2.80 3.31
N MET A 163 -17.75 -2.02 2.23
CA MET A 163 -17.77 -2.53 0.87
C MET A 163 -16.44 -3.21 0.49
N THR A 164 -16.51 -4.18 -0.40
CA THR A 164 -15.32 -4.76 -1.04
C THR A 164 -14.73 -3.81 -2.07
N MET A 165 -13.45 -3.98 -2.40
CA MET A 165 -12.78 -3.23 -3.49
C MET A 165 -13.54 -3.37 -4.81
N LYS A 166 -14.09 -4.55 -5.09
CA LYS A 166 -14.87 -4.84 -6.29
C LYS A 166 -16.19 -4.05 -6.34
N GLU A 167 -16.91 -3.94 -5.23
CA GLU A 167 -18.15 -3.17 -5.14
C GLU A 167 -17.88 -1.67 -5.31
N LEU A 168 -16.83 -1.15 -4.68
CA LEU A 168 -16.42 0.25 -4.83
C LEU A 168 -16.02 0.57 -6.28
N ARG A 169 -15.26 -0.30 -6.93
CA ARG A 169 -14.88 -0.16 -8.34
C ARG A 169 -16.10 -0.24 -9.27
N GLN A 170 -17.04 -1.14 -9.00
CA GLN A 170 -18.27 -1.22 -9.78
C GLN A 170 -19.10 0.05 -9.65
N MET A 171 -19.20 0.62 -8.43
CA MET A 171 -19.89 1.91 -8.22
C MET A 171 -19.21 3.05 -8.99
N LEU A 172 -17.88 3.08 -9.01
CA LEU A 172 -17.14 4.09 -9.77
C LEU A 172 -17.38 3.95 -11.28
N TYR A 173 -17.34 2.71 -11.81
CA TYR A 173 -17.65 2.43 -13.22
C TYR A 173 -19.07 2.85 -13.61
N ASP A 174 -20.06 2.65 -12.73
CA ASP A 174 -21.44 3.02 -12.98
C ASP A 174 -21.63 4.56 -13.03
N LEU A 175 -20.78 5.31 -12.32
CA LEU A 175 -20.80 6.79 -12.34
C LEU A 175 -19.96 7.38 -13.48
N ASP A 176 -18.83 6.80 -13.76
CA ASP A 176 -17.90 7.24 -14.82
C ASP A 176 -17.25 6.02 -15.50
N PRO A 177 -17.85 5.52 -16.58
CA PRO A 177 -17.30 4.39 -17.34
C PRO A 177 -15.94 4.66 -18.02
N GLU A 178 -15.52 5.92 -18.11
CA GLU A 178 -14.21 6.29 -18.68
C GLU A 178 -13.10 6.28 -17.62
N SER A 179 -13.45 6.30 -16.32
CA SER A 179 -12.50 6.31 -15.22
C SER A 179 -11.60 5.06 -15.17
N GLU A 180 -12.09 3.92 -15.62
CA GLU A 180 -11.31 2.67 -15.68
C GLU A 180 -10.11 2.77 -16.63
N ASN A 181 -10.24 3.53 -17.74
CA ASN A 181 -9.14 3.79 -18.67
C ASN A 181 -8.15 4.84 -18.12
N ALA A 182 -8.59 5.76 -17.31
CA ALA A 182 -7.75 6.78 -16.69
C ALA A 182 -6.90 6.18 -15.56
N SER A 183 -7.47 5.31 -14.73
CA SER A 183 -6.77 4.65 -13.61
C SER A 183 -5.68 3.69 -14.09
N SER A 184 -5.85 3.04 -15.25
CA SER A 184 -4.84 2.17 -15.85
C SER A 184 -3.72 2.92 -16.60
N GLN A 185 -3.93 4.21 -16.92
CA GLN A 185 -2.97 5.04 -17.68
C GLN A 185 -2.28 6.13 -16.83
N ASN A 186 -2.82 6.51 -15.67
CA ASN A 186 -2.37 7.68 -14.92
C ASN A 186 -1.26 7.41 -13.89
N TYR A 187 -0.73 6.21 -13.82
CA TYR A 187 0.43 5.93 -12.95
C TYR A 187 1.68 5.56 -13.74
N SER A 188 1.89 6.25 -14.87
CA SER A 188 3.22 6.45 -15.40
C SER A 188 3.94 7.45 -14.48
N CYS A 189 5.18 7.20 -14.16
CA CYS A 189 6.03 7.95 -13.22
C CYS A 189 6.25 9.45 -13.55
N ASP A 190 5.42 10.06 -14.40
CA ASP A 190 5.64 11.39 -14.94
C ASP A 190 5.04 12.54 -14.10
N ASN A 191 4.29 12.26 -13.03
CA ASN A 191 3.62 13.31 -12.26
C ASN A 191 4.31 13.72 -10.94
N TYR A 192 5.50 13.17 -10.63
CA TYR A 192 6.26 13.55 -9.42
C TYR A 192 7.43 14.51 -9.69
N SER A 193 7.49 15.16 -10.84
CA SER A 193 8.52 16.19 -11.14
C SER A 193 7.83 17.52 -11.34
N SER A 194 7.57 18.26 -10.28
CA SER A 194 7.61 19.73 -10.19
C SER A 194 6.72 20.26 -9.06
N GLU A 195 7.33 20.48 -7.89
CA GLU A 195 7.32 21.81 -7.23
C GLU A 195 8.37 21.84 -6.12
#